data_f302064849d4437148dffa612baa77a9
#
_entry.id   f302064849d4437148dffa612baa77a9
#
_cell.length_a   1.000
_cell.length_b   1.000
_cell.length_c   1.000
_cell.angle_alpha   90.00
_cell.angle_beta   90.00
_cell.angle_gamma   90.00
#
_symmetry.space_group_name_H-M   'P 1'
#
loop_
_entity.id
_entity.type
_entity.pdbx_description
1 polymer ?
#
loop_
_entity_poly.entity_id
_entity_poly.type
_entity_poly.pdbx_seq_one_letter_code
_entity_poly.pdbx_strand_id
1 'polypeptide(L)'
;MKDKPDILVVDDDPNISRLEQLYLEKEGCEVRVAADGKQAVEEFRRLPPDLILLDVMLPGMDGYEVLKTVRKSGNIPVIMVTARGETFDKVLCLELGADDYIVKPFDSKEMTARVKAVLRRARGSEEDTQTDLSFPGLTISIAQYDVHFEGRKLEMPPKELEVLYFLASHPNQVFTREQLLSQVWGFDFFGDSRTVDVHIKRLREKLTDSEKYGWTLYTVRGVGYKFTTDK
;
A
#
# COMPACT_ATOMS: atom_id res chain seq x y z
N MET A 1 11.94 19.90 5.03
CA MET A 1 11.43 18.53 5.28
C MET A 1 10.54 18.60 6.51
N LYS A 2 9.35 17.98 6.52
CA LYS A 2 8.58 17.83 7.77
C LYS A 2 9.38 16.89 8.69
N ASP A 3 9.74 17.34 9.89
CA ASP A 3 10.54 16.53 10.83
C ASP A 3 9.77 15.30 11.36
N LYS A 4 8.44 15.33 11.31
CA LYS A 4 7.57 14.26 11.81
C LYS A 4 6.57 13.83 10.75
N PRO A 5 6.26 12.50 10.65
CA PRO A 5 5.18 12.02 9.79
C PRO A 5 3.83 12.59 10.22
N ASP A 6 3.04 13.07 9.27
CA ASP A 6 1.66 13.55 9.48
C ASP A 6 0.69 12.40 9.13
N ILE A 7 -0.05 11.91 10.11
CA ILE A 7 -1.00 10.81 9.95
C ILE A 7 -2.41 11.32 10.16
N LEU A 8 -3.30 10.99 9.22
CA LEU A 8 -4.73 11.20 9.38
C LEU A 8 -5.39 9.91 9.89
N VAL A 9 -5.87 9.94 11.11
CA VAL A 9 -6.68 8.86 11.72
C VAL A 9 -8.15 9.16 11.46
N VAL A 10 -8.88 8.18 10.94
CA VAL A 10 -10.30 8.30 10.62
C VAL A 10 -11.06 7.16 11.29
N ASP A 11 -11.74 7.47 12.38
CA ASP A 11 -12.52 6.52 13.19
C ASP A 11 -13.64 7.27 13.89
N ASP A 12 -14.86 6.77 13.87
CA ASP A 12 -16.03 7.40 14.49
C ASP A 12 -16.15 7.14 15.98
N ASP A 13 -15.43 6.14 16.52
CA ASP A 13 -15.32 5.91 17.95
C ASP A 13 -14.22 6.81 18.57
N PRO A 14 -14.60 7.79 19.43
CA PRO A 14 -13.66 8.71 20.03
C PRO A 14 -12.66 8.04 20.98
N ASN A 15 -12.97 6.84 21.51
CA ASN A 15 -12.05 6.11 22.37
C ASN A 15 -10.98 5.40 21.53
N ILE A 16 -11.38 4.82 20.40
CA ILE A 16 -10.46 4.15 19.47
C ILE A 16 -9.55 5.18 18.82
N SER A 17 -10.10 6.22 18.20
CA SER A 17 -9.31 7.27 17.56
C SER A 17 -8.33 7.95 18.53
N ARG A 18 -8.74 8.16 19.80
CA ARG A 18 -7.86 8.70 20.83
C ARG A 18 -6.73 7.74 21.20
N LEU A 19 -7.01 6.45 21.25
CA LEU A 19 -6.02 5.42 21.53
C LEU A 19 -5.00 5.32 20.37
N GLU A 20 -5.47 5.28 19.15
CA GLU A 20 -4.63 5.29 17.94
C GLU A 20 -3.73 6.53 17.90
N GLN A 21 -4.30 7.71 18.14
CA GLN A 21 -3.56 8.96 18.22
C GLN A 21 -2.45 8.87 19.27
N LEU A 22 -2.77 8.42 20.51
CA LEU A 22 -1.81 8.35 21.60
C LEU A 22 -0.59 7.46 21.26
N TYR A 23 -0.84 6.30 20.63
CA TYR A 23 0.22 5.38 20.25
C TYR A 23 1.09 5.94 19.11
N LEU A 24 0.49 6.56 18.12
CA LEU A 24 1.20 7.14 16.99
C LEU A 24 2.03 8.38 17.40
N GLU A 25 1.49 9.22 18.30
CA GLU A 25 2.23 10.36 18.88
C GLU A 25 3.45 9.91 19.70
N LYS A 26 3.35 8.80 20.45
CA LYS A 26 4.50 8.20 21.15
C LYS A 26 5.60 7.74 20.21
N GLU A 27 5.24 7.36 19.00
CA GLU A 27 6.19 6.95 17.95
C GLU A 27 6.73 8.14 17.15
N GLY A 28 6.42 9.37 17.58
CA GLY A 28 6.95 10.62 17.01
C GLY A 28 6.18 11.14 15.80
N CYS A 29 4.96 10.67 15.57
CA CYS A 29 4.11 11.18 14.50
C CYS A 29 3.33 12.43 14.94
N GLU A 30 2.96 13.28 13.97
CA GLU A 30 1.87 14.25 14.11
C GLU A 30 0.59 13.57 13.69
N VAL A 31 -0.49 13.73 14.48
CA VAL A 31 -1.75 13.02 14.22
C VAL A 31 -2.91 13.98 14.17
N ARG A 32 -3.66 13.90 13.09
CA ARG A 32 -4.96 14.55 12.92
C ARG A 32 -6.05 13.50 12.95
N VAL A 33 -7.20 13.85 13.50
CA VAL A 33 -8.33 12.93 13.65
C VAL A 33 -9.53 13.48 12.87
N ALA A 34 -10.21 12.60 12.15
CA ALA A 34 -11.52 12.84 11.53
C ALA A 34 -12.51 11.81 12.06
N ALA A 35 -13.71 12.25 12.43
CA ALA A 35 -14.74 11.40 13.02
C ALA A 35 -15.69 10.78 11.98
N ASP A 36 -15.59 11.17 10.73
CA ASP A 36 -16.41 10.63 9.63
C ASP A 36 -15.70 10.76 8.27
N GLY A 37 -16.25 10.10 7.26
CA GLY A 37 -15.64 10.08 5.94
C GLY A 37 -15.64 11.43 5.21
N LYS A 38 -16.61 12.32 5.47
CA LYS A 38 -16.65 13.67 4.86
C LYS A 38 -15.53 14.52 5.43
N GLN A 39 -15.41 14.55 6.75
CA GLN A 39 -14.31 15.24 7.43
C GLN A 39 -12.96 14.72 6.99
N ALA A 40 -12.82 13.38 6.81
CA ALA A 40 -11.60 12.78 6.32
C ALA A 40 -11.21 13.31 4.92
N VAL A 41 -12.16 13.41 4.00
CA VAL A 41 -11.92 13.94 2.65
C VAL A 41 -11.59 15.44 2.68
N GLU A 42 -12.22 16.21 3.56
CA GLU A 42 -11.91 17.64 3.74
C GLU A 42 -10.50 17.84 4.29
N GLU A 43 -10.12 17.12 5.33
CA GLU A 43 -8.77 17.15 5.91
C GLU A 43 -7.70 16.70 4.92
N PHE A 44 -7.96 15.63 4.17
CA PHE A 44 -7.08 15.16 3.12
C PHE A 44 -6.85 16.24 2.04
N ARG A 45 -7.92 16.91 1.57
CA ARG A 45 -7.81 17.97 0.55
C ARG A 45 -7.13 19.23 1.07
N ARG A 46 -7.36 19.56 2.34
CA ARG A 46 -6.75 20.74 2.98
C ARG A 46 -5.23 20.58 3.13
N LEU A 47 -4.81 19.43 3.60
CA LEU A 47 -3.40 19.10 3.81
C LEU A 47 -3.22 17.58 3.63
N PRO A 48 -2.68 17.13 2.48
CA PRO A 48 -2.43 15.73 2.26
C PRO A 48 -1.50 15.15 3.34
N PRO A 49 -1.91 14.06 4.05
CA PRO A 49 -1.09 13.42 5.06
C PRO A 49 -0.02 12.52 4.43
N ASP A 50 0.96 12.09 5.23
CA ASP A 50 1.93 11.08 4.83
C ASP A 50 1.34 9.65 4.85
N LEU A 51 0.26 9.43 5.63
CA LEU A 51 -0.48 8.16 5.71
C LEU A 51 -1.89 8.40 6.26
N ILE A 52 -2.85 7.59 5.81
CA ILE A 52 -4.22 7.56 6.37
C ILE A 52 -4.44 6.21 7.06
N LEU A 53 -4.83 6.22 8.33
CA LEU A 53 -5.37 5.08 9.06
C LEU A 53 -6.89 5.22 9.03
N LEU A 54 -7.61 4.32 8.37
CA LEU A 54 -8.99 4.54 7.93
C LEU A 54 -9.91 3.40 8.35
N ASP A 55 -10.88 3.69 9.23
CA ASP A 55 -11.94 2.71 9.53
C ASP A 55 -12.84 2.49 8.31
N VAL A 56 -13.23 1.24 8.12
CA VAL A 56 -14.21 0.84 7.10
C VAL A 56 -15.63 1.30 7.49
N MET A 57 -15.97 1.18 8.76
CA MET A 57 -17.35 1.33 9.26
C MET A 57 -17.63 2.77 9.73
N LEU A 58 -17.56 3.74 8.84
CA LEU A 58 -17.86 5.15 9.16
C LEU A 58 -19.31 5.50 8.87
N PRO A 59 -19.91 6.41 9.64
CA PRO A 59 -21.26 6.90 9.38
C PRO A 59 -21.31 7.78 8.12
N GLY A 60 -22.34 7.59 7.32
CA GLY A 60 -22.61 8.40 6.12
C GLY A 60 -21.75 8.01 4.94
N MET A 61 -20.53 8.51 4.84
CA MET A 61 -19.55 8.11 3.84
C MET A 61 -18.63 7.04 4.42
N ASP A 62 -18.72 5.81 3.95
CA ASP A 62 -17.93 4.70 4.46
C ASP A 62 -16.43 4.79 4.06
N GLY A 63 -15.59 3.99 4.72
CA GLY A 63 -14.15 4.00 4.46
C GLY A 63 -13.77 3.58 3.04
N TYR A 64 -14.59 2.77 2.37
CA TYR A 64 -14.34 2.39 0.98
C TYR A 64 -14.57 3.56 0.02
N GLU A 65 -15.56 4.41 0.28
CA GLU A 65 -15.81 5.62 -0.51
C GLU A 65 -14.71 6.67 -0.29
N VAL A 66 -14.23 6.81 0.96
CA VAL A 66 -13.06 7.65 1.29
C VAL A 66 -11.84 7.15 0.53
N LEU A 67 -11.52 5.86 0.60
CA LEU A 67 -10.38 5.25 -0.10
C LEU A 67 -10.45 5.51 -1.62
N LYS A 68 -11.60 5.28 -2.25
CA LYS A 68 -11.81 5.57 -3.68
C LYS A 68 -11.56 7.05 -4.00
N THR A 69 -11.97 7.96 -3.11
CA THR A 69 -11.77 9.40 -3.29
C THR A 69 -10.30 9.78 -3.20
N VAL A 70 -9.58 9.23 -2.21
CA VAL A 70 -8.14 9.43 -2.04
C VAL A 70 -7.38 8.92 -3.27
N ARG A 71 -7.72 7.73 -3.76
CA ARG A 71 -7.05 7.11 -4.94
C ARG A 71 -7.26 7.87 -6.24
N LYS A 72 -8.37 8.61 -6.39
CA LYS A 72 -8.58 9.52 -7.54
C LYS A 72 -7.69 10.76 -7.49
N SER A 73 -7.18 11.11 -6.31
CA SER A 73 -6.44 12.36 -6.07
C SER A 73 -4.95 12.15 -5.80
N GLY A 74 -4.49 10.90 -5.62
CA GLY A 74 -3.08 10.60 -5.37
C GLY A 74 -2.84 9.20 -4.78
N ASN A 75 -1.55 8.92 -4.55
CA ASN A 75 -1.06 7.62 -4.07
C ASN A 75 -0.64 7.63 -2.60
N ILE A 76 -1.31 8.45 -1.77
CA ILE A 76 -1.00 8.46 -0.33
C ILE A 76 -1.29 7.09 0.28
N PRO A 77 -0.37 6.54 1.09
CA PRO A 77 -0.56 5.26 1.75
C PRO A 77 -1.81 5.24 2.63
N VAL A 78 -2.62 4.19 2.50
CA VAL A 78 -3.85 3.97 3.28
C VAL A 78 -3.81 2.59 3.91
N ILE A 79 -3.91 2.55 5.24
CA ILE A 79 -4.12 1.32 6.01
C ILE A 79 -5.59 1.29 6.43
N MET A 80 -6.33 0.27 5.97
CA MET A 80 -7.72 0.10 6.38
C MET A 80 -7.79 -0.54 7.76
N VAL A 81 -8.67 -0.03 8.63
CA VAL A 81 -8.99 -0.63 9.92
C VAL A 81 -10.40 -1.20 9.84
N THR A 82 -10.62 -2.44 10.23
CA THR A 82 -11.93 -3.09 10.07
C THR A 82 -12.27 -4.00 11.23
N ALA A 83 -13.52 -3.97 11.68
CA ALA A 83 -14.05 -4.95 12.64
C ALA A 83 -14.35 -6.31 11.99
N ARG A 84 -14.40 -6.38 10.65
CA ARG A 84 -14.72 -7.59 9.90
C ARG A 84 -13.45 -8.33 9.53
N GLY A 85 -13.22 -9.45 10.19
CA GLY A 85 -12.09 -10.35 9.93
C GLY A 85 -12.30 -11.34 8.78
N GLU A 86 -13.40 -11.24 8.02
CA GLU A 86 -13.68 -12.16 6.93
C GLU A 86 -12.72 -11.94 5.75
N THR A 87 -12.33 -13.03 5.11
CA THR A 87 -11.38 -12.99 3.98
C THR A 87 -11.87 -12.08 2.84
N PHE A 88 -13.19 -11.99 2.66
CA PHE A 88 -13.81 -11.15 1.63
C PHE A 88 -13.56 -9.66 1.85
N ASP A 89 -13.72 -9.17 3.08
CA ASP A 89 -13.51 -7.74 3.40
C ASP A 89 -12.04 -7.33 3.24
N LYS A 90 -11.13 -8.23 3.61
CA LYS A 90 -9.67 -8.02 3.42
C LYS A 90 -9.30 -7.91 1.95
N VAL A 91 -9.81 -8.83 1.12
CA VAL A 91 -9.59 -8.80 -0.33
C VAL A 91 -10.20 -7.55 -0.94
N LEU A 92 -11.39 -7.16 -0.54
CA LEU A 92 -12.06 -5.95 -1.03
C LEU A 92 -11.27 -4.68 -0.69
N CYS A 93 -10.76 -4.53 0.54
CA CYS A 93 -9.90 -3.40 0.91
C CYS A 93 -8.71 -3.27 -0.04
N LEU A 94 -8.03 -4.36 -0.27
CA LEU A 94 -6.88 -4.41 -1.17
C LEU A 94 -7.29 -4.20 -2.62
N GLU A 95 -8.39 -4.76 -3.09
CA GLU A 95 -8.93 -4.52 -4.43
C GLU A 95 -9.34 -3.07 -4.67
N LEU A 96 -9.70 -2.33 -3.65
CA LEU A 96 -9.99 -0.90 -3.75
C LEU A 96 -8.74 -0.01 -3.67
N GLY A 97 -7.56 -0.57 -3.39
CA GLY A 97 -6.29 0.16 -3.40
C GLY A 97 -5.70 0.45 -2.03
N ALA A 98 -6.18 -0.17 -0.97
CA ALA A 98 -5.49 -0.10 0.31
C ALA A 98 -4.08 -0.72 0.22
N ASP A 99 -3.14 -0.14 0.96
CA ASP A 99 -1.75 -0.63 1.02
C ASP A 99 -1.60 -1.75 2.05
N ASP A 100 -2.41 -1.70 3.10
CA ASP A 100 -2.50 -2.72 4.15
C ASP A 100 -3.87 -2.66 4.85
N TYR A 101 -4.14 -3.63 5.73
CA TYR A 101 -5.33 -3.63 6.59
C TYR A 101 -4.99 -4.14 8.00
N ILE A 102 -5.78 -3.70 8.97
CA ILE A 102 -5.70 -4.11 10.39
C ILE A 102 -7.10 -4.56 10.83
N VAL A 103 -7.18 -5.66 11.56
CA VAL A 103 -8.47 -6.18 12.06
C VAL A 103 -8.65 -5.78 13.52
N LYS A 104 -9.79 -5.17 13.86
CA LYS A 104 -10.20 -4.87 15.24
C LYS A 104 -10.72 -6.17 15.93
N PRO A 105 -10.38 -6.41 17.22
CA PRO A 105 -9.44 -5.64 18.03
C PRO A 105 -7.98 -5.91 17.64
N PHE A 106 -7.15 -4.88 17.62
CA PHE A 106 -5.74 -4.97 17.28
C PHE A 106 -4.83 -4.65 18.49
N ASP A 107 -3.63 -5.19 18.45
CA ASP A 107 -2.57 -4.81 19.38
C ASP A 107 -1.94 -3.49 18.91
N SER A 108 -1.68 -2.58 19.86
CA SER A 108 -1.06 -1.29 19.56
C SER A 108 0.32 -1.41 18.91
N LYS A 109 1.09 -2.44 19.27
CA LYS A 109 2.40 -2.71 18.67
C LYS A 109 2.25 -3.17 17.23
N GLU A 110 1.23 -4.00 16.92
CA GLU A 110 0.92 -4.39 15.54
C GLU A 110 0.60 -3.15 14.70
N MET A 111 -0.31 -2.30 15.17
CA MET A 111 -0.71 -1.09 14.46
C MET A 111 0.50 -0.17 14.19
N THR A 112 1.29 0.13 15.23
CA THR A 112 2.45 1.02 15.09
C THR A 112 3.53 0.42 14.20
N ALA A 113 3.77 -0.89 14.26
CA ALA A 113 4.71 -1.58 13.39
C ALA A 113 4.29 -1.49 11.91
N ARG A 114 3.00 -1.69 11.59
CA ARG A 114 2.46 -1.56 10.23
C ARG A 114 2.57 -0.13 9.72
N VAL A 115 2.17 0.86 10.52
CA VAL A 115 2.29 2.28 10.17
C VAL A 115 3.76 2.64 9.88
N LYS A 116 4.71 2.26 10.76
CA LYS A 116 6.14 2.49 10.53
C LYS A 116 6.65 1.82 9.26
N ALA A 117 6.24 0.58 9.01
CA ALA A 117 6.64 -0.15 7.81
C ALA A 117 6.16 0.55 6.54
N VAL A 118 4.91 1.03 6.51
CA VAL A 118 4.35 1.75 5.38
C VAL A 118 5.02 3.11 5.19
N LEU A 119 5.21 3.89 6.27
CA LEU A 119 5.88 5.20 6.22
C LEU A 119 7.35 5.11 5.80
N ARG A 120 8.11 4.13 6.30
CA ARG A 120 9.51 3.91 5.91
C ARG A 120 9.64 3.73 4.42
N ARG A 121 8.74 2.96 3.82
CA ARG A 121 8.71 2.70 2.39
C ARG A 121 8.32 3.93 1.58
N ALA A 122 7.30 4.68 2.04
CA ALA A 122 6.86 5.90 1.36
C ALA A 122 7.92 7.02 1.38
N ARG A 123 8.84 7.02 2.35
CA ARG A 123 9.91 8.02 2.46
C ARG A 123 11.21 7.65 1.75
N GLY A 124 11.31 6.42 1.21
CA GLY A 124 12.58 5.90 0.67
C GLY A 124 13.68 5.89 1.76
N SER A 125 14.15 4.72 2.17
CA SER A 125 15.29 4.66 3.10
C SER A 125 16.53 5.19 2.40
N GLU A 126 17.21 6.19 2.98
CA GLU A 126 18.47 6.78 2.47
C GLU A 126 19.66 5.78 2.40
N GLU A 127 19.47 4.52 2.81
CA GLU A 127 20.56 3.54 2.90
C GLU A 127 20.59 2.47 1.79
N ASP A 128 19.55 2.37 0.95
CA ASP A 128 19.59 1.49 -0.21
C ASP A 128 19.86 2.31 -1.47
N THR A 129 20.99 2.08 -2.11
CA THR A 129 21.28 2.50 -3.49
C THR A 129 20.36 1.73 -4.45
N GLN A 130 19.06 1.93 -4.32
CA GLN A 130 18.08 1.32 -5.21
C GLN A 130 18.13 2.03 -6.55
N THR A 131 18.68 1.34 -7.52
CA THR A 131 18.81 1.83 -8.89
C THR A 131 17.46 1.79 -9.60
N ASP A 132 17.19 2.81 -10.40
CA ASP A 132 16.06 2.77 -11.31
C ASP A 132 16.15 1.55 -12.24
N LEU A 133 15.07 0.84 -12.42
CA LEU A 133 14.98 -0.29 -13.32
C LEU A 133 14.41 0.15 -14.65
N SER A 134 15.04 -0.28 -15.74
CA SER A 134 14.60 0.04 -17.09
C SER A 134 14.51 -1.23 -17.94
N PHE A 135 13.34 -1.45 -18.49
CA PHE A 135 13.05 -2.51 -19.46
C PHE A 135 12.40 -1.87 -20.70
N PRO A 136 12.35 -2.56 -21.84
CA PRO A 136 11.65 -2.04 -23.00
C PRO A 136 10.22 -1.61 -22.64
N GLY A 137 9.91 -0.34 -22.85
CA GLY A 137 8.61 0.25 -22.53
C GLY A 137 8.30 0.48 -21.05
N LEU A 138 9.14 0.08 -20.08
CA LEU A 138 8.92 0.20 -18.65
C LEU A 138 10.12 0.83 -17.93
N THR A 139 9.86 1.84 -17.12
CA THR A 139 10.84 2.42 -16.18
C THR A 139 10.22 2.47 -14.79
N ILE A 140 10.95 2.01 -13.78
CA ILE A 140 10.51 1.95 -12.40
C ILE A 140 11.53 2.68 -11.54
N SER A 141 11.14 3.77 -10.90
CA SER A 141 11.93 4.48 -9.89
C SER A 141 11.33 4.27 -8.52
N ILE A 142 11.99 3.45 -7.70
CA ILE A 142 11.54 3.23 -6.32
C ILE A 142 11.85 4.45 -5.45
N ALA A 143 12.91 5.18 -5.75
CA ALA A 143 13.29 6.38 -5.01
C ALA A 143 12.30 7.54 -5.22
N GLN A 144 11.71 7.64 -6.41
CA GLN A 144 10.71 8.65 -6.73
C GLN A 144 9.27 8.13 -6.61
N TYR A 145 9.08 6.85 -6.33
CA TYR A 145 7.79 6.16 -6.38
C TYR A 145 7.04 6.38 -7.69
N ASP A 146 7.79 6.33 -8.80
CA ASP A 146 7.31 6.57 -10.15
C ASP A 146 7.46 5.34 -11.04
N VAL A 147 6.43 5.07 -11.82
CA VAL A 147 6.43 4.05 -12.88
C VAL A 147 5.98 4.69 -14.17
N HIS A 148 6.75 4.49 -15.24
CA HIS A 148 6.36 4.88 -16.58
C HIS A 148 6.24 3.63 -17.44
N PHE A 149 5.12 3.49 -18.13
CA PHE A 149 4.88 2.43 -19.10
C PHE A 149 4.39 3.03 -20.41
N GLU A 150 5.01 2.63 -21.52
CA GLU A 150 4.74 3.19 -22.85
C GLU A 150 4.90 4.73 -22.90
N GLY A 151 5.83 5.28 -22.14
CA GLY A 151 6.07 6.71 -22.05
C GLY A 151 5.04 7.49 -21.23
N ARG A 152 4.08 6.81 -20.58
CA ARG A 152 3.07 7.42 -19.72
C ARG A 152 3.35 7.10 -18.26
N LYS A 153 3.22 8.09 -17.39
CA LYS A 153 3.24 7.87 -15.95
C LYS A 153 2.01 7.07 -15.53
N LEU A 154 2.23 5.98 -14.80
CA LEU A 154 1.16 5.17 -14.22
C LEU A 154 0.90 5.58 -12.77
N GLU A 155 -0.35 5.82 -12.46
CA GLU A 155 -0.82 5.95 -11.07
C GLU A 155 -0.79 4.57 -10.39
N MET A 156 0.11 4.42 -9.41
CA MET A 156 0.37 3.13 -8.77
C MET A 156 0.44 3.30 -7.26
N PRO A 157 -0.45 2.67 -6.46
CA PRO A 157 -0.32 2.65 -5.00
C PRO A 157 1.04 2.11 -4.58
N PRO A 158 1.61 2.56 -3.45
CA PRO A 158 2.95 2.19 -3.01
C PRO A 158 3.22 0.68 -3.03
N LYS A 159 2.29 -0.13 -2.55
CA LYS A 159 2.46 -1.59 -2.52
C LYS A 159 2.46 -2.26 -3.90
N GLU A 160 1.71 -1.75 -4.85
CA GLU A 160 1.76 -2.23 -6.23
C GLU A 160 3.14 -1.97 -6.84
N LEU A 161 3.67 -0.77 -6.63
CA LEU A 161 4.99 -0.38 -7.11
C LEU A 161 6.09 -1.23 -6.46
N GLU A 162 6.04 -1.44 -5.15
CA GLU A 162 7.03 -2.24 -4.42
C GLU A 162 7.04 -3.71 -4.88
N VAL A 163 5.85 -4.32 -5.10
CA VAL A 163 5.76 -5.68 -5.67
C VAL A 163 6.35 -5.73 -7.07
N LEU A 164 6.02 -4.76 -7.91
CA LEU A 164 6.57 -4.68 -9.27
C LEU A 164 8.09 -4.52 -9.24
N TYR A 165 8.59 -3.57 -8.45
CA TYR A 165 10.02 -3.31 -8.31
C TYR A 165 10.77 -4.54 -7.81
N PHE A 166 10.27 -5.19 -6.74
CA PHE A 166 10.90 -6.37 -6.18
C PHE A 166 11.00 -7.51 -7.20
N LEU A 167 9.93 -7.79 -7.93
CA LEU A 167 9.95 -8.84 -8.96
C LEU A 167 10.83 -8.46 -10.15
N ALA A 168 10.81 -7.21 -10.59
CA ALA A 168 11.61 -6.72 -11.71
C ALA A 168 13.12 -6.62 -11.38
N SER A 169 13.48 -6.39 -10.11
CA SER A 169 14.88 -6.43 -9.66
C SER A 169 15.47 -7.85 -9.60
N HIS A 170 14.61 -8.87 -9.72
CA HIS A 170 15.02 -10.29 -9.74
C HIS A 170 14.44 -11.02 -10.97
N PRO A 171 14.81 -10.61 -12.19
CA PRO A 171 14.21 -11.16 -13.40
C PRO A 171 14.44 -12.67 -13.49
N ASN A 172 13.41 -13.36 -13.97
CA ASN A 172 13.36 -14.83 -14.13
C ASN A 172 13.44 -15.67 -12.84
N GLN A 173 13.54 -15.04 -11.67
CA GLN A 173 13.48 -15.74 -10.38
C GLN A 173 12.02 -15.90 -9.92
N VAL A 174 11.69 -17.10 -9.42
CA VAL A 174 10.37 -17.41 -8.87
C VAL A 174 10.35 -17.10 -7.38
N PHE A 175 9.33 -16.39 -6.93
CA PHE A 175 9.07 -16.13 -5.50
C PHE A 175 7.73 -16.70 -5.11
N THR A 176 7.67 -17.38 -3.95
CA THR A 176 6.40 -17.79 -3.37
C THR A 176 5.60 -16.59 -2.85
N ARG A 177 4.31 -16.79 -2.59
CA ARG A 177 3.46 -15.75 -2.00
C ARG A 177 3.99 -15.28 -0.65
N GLU A 178 4.45 -16.23 0.16
CA GLU A 178 5.00 -15.98 1.49
C GLU A 178 6.32 -15.19 1.41
N GLN A 179 7.17 -15.52 0.45
CA GLN A 179 8.41 -14.78 0.22
C GLN A 179 8.11 -13.35 -0.22
N LEU A 180 7.20 -13.15 -1.19
CA LEU A 180 6.78 -11.81 -1.61
C LEU A 180 6.17 -11.01 -0.47
N LEU A 181 5.31 -11.66 0.32
CA LEU A 181 4.69 -11.05 1.47
C LEU A 181 5.75 -10.57 2.47
N SER A 182 6.68 -11.46 2.84
CA SER A 182 7.78 -11.14 3.77
C SER A 182 8.68 -10.03 3.25
N GLN A 183 9.03 -10.04 1.97
CA GLN A 183 9.94 -9.06 1.37
C GLN A 183 9.30 -7.68 1.18
N VAL A 184 8.02 -7.66 0.78
CA VAL A 184 7.33 -6.40 0.46
C VAL A 184 6.55 -5.84 1.65
N TRP A 185 5.99 -6.68 2.53
CA TRP A 185 5.26 -6.24 3.73
C TRP A 185 6.06 -6.37 5.03
N GLY A 186 7.13 -7.16 5.03
CA GLY A 186 7.99 -7.42 6.18
C GLY A 186 7.69 -8.74 6.88
N PHE A 187 8.67 -9.22 7.67
CA PHE A 187 8.57 -10.51 8.37
C PHE A 187 7.45 -10.56 9.43
N ASP A 188 7.08 -9.41 9.98
CA ASP A 188 6.03 -9.29 10.99
C ASP A 188 4.62 -9.11 10.40
N PHE A 189 4.46 -9.32 9.09
CA PHE A 189 3.17 -9.23 8.46
C PHE A 189 2.36 -10.52 8.66
N PHE A 190 1.33 -10.45 9.47
CA PHE A 190 0.41 -11.57 9.77
C PHE A 190 -0.81 -11.63 8.82
N GLY A 191 -0.72 -10.99 7.67
CA GLY A 191 -1.80 -10.99 6.67
C GLY A 191 -1.85 -12.25 5.82
N ASP A 192 -2.98 -12.42 5.08
CA ASP A 192 -3.17 -13.53 4.14
C ASP A 192 -2.26 -13.36 2.92
N SER A 193 -1.59 -14.43 2.50
CA SER A 193 -0.74 -14.46 1.30
C SER A 193 -1.51 -14.14 0.00
N ARG A 194 -2.85 -14.23 0.00
CA ARG A 194 -3.73 -13.77 -1.09
C ARG A 194 -3.62 -12.27 -1.36
N THR A 195 -3.12 -11.48 -0.40
CA THR A 195 -2.79 -10.07 -0.60
C THR A 195 -1.90 -9.88 -1.83
N VAL A 196 -0.93 -10.76 -2.03
CA VAL A 196 -0.03 -10.72 -3.19
C VAL A 196 -0.80 -10.93 -4.50
N ASP A 197 -1.75 -11.87 -4.53
CA ASP A 197 -2.54 -12.18 -5.74
C ASP A 197 -3.32 -10.96 -6.24
N VAL A 198 -3.89 -10.18 -5.32
CA VAL A 198 -4.63 -8.96 -5.63
C VAL A 198 -3.71 -7.92 -6.29
N HIS A 199 -2.51 -7.70 -5.73
CA HIS A 199 -1.56 -6.73 -6.30
C HIS A 199 -1.04 -7.18 -7.67
N ILE A 200 -0.73 -8.47 -7.85
CA ILE A 200 -0.34 -9.02 -9.16
C ILE A 200 -1.46 -8.85 -10.21
N LYS A 201 -2.72 -9.11 -9.84
CA LYS A 201 -3.86 -8.89 -10.74
C LYS A 201 -3.91 -7.44 -11.22
N ARG A 202 -3.82 -6.47 -10.32
CA ARG A 202 -3.86 -5.04 -10.64
C ARG A 202 -2.68 -4.58 -11.47
N LEU A 203 -1.48 -5.07 -11.16
CA LEU A 203 -0.30 -4.79 -11.95
C LEU A 203 -0.50 -5.24 -13.39
N ARG A 204 -1.07 -6.43 -13.63
CA ARG A 204 -1.37 -6.92 -14.98
C ARG A 204 -2.43 -6.08 -15.69
N GLU A 205 -3.43 -5.59 -14.97
CA GLU A 205 -4.46 -4.69 -15.53
C GLU A 205 -3.88 -3.34 -15.97
N LYS A 206 -2.82 -2.86 -15.30
CA LYS A 206 -2.11 -1.62 -15.64
C LYS A 206 -1.01 -1.80 -16.69
N LEU A 207 -0.39 -2.97 -16.73
CA LEU A 207 0.75 -3.32 -17.60
C LEU A 207 0.30 -4.25 -18.74
N THR A 208 -0.82 -3.90 -19.37
CA THR A 208 -1.38 -4.68 -20.48
C THR A 208 -0.41 -4.79 -21.64
N ASP A 209 -0.42 -5.94 -22.32
CA ASP A 209 0.42 -6.20 -23.50
C ASP A 209 1.94 -6.08 -23.27
N SER A 210 2.38 -6.23 -22.00
CA SER A 210 3.81 -6.18 -21.64
C SER A 210 4.65 -7.23 -22.39
N GLU A 211 4.06 -8.33 -22.78
CA GLU A 211 4.71 -9.42 -23.53
C GLU A 211 5.29 -8.94 -24.87
N LYS A 212 4.68 -7.92 -25.51
CA LYS A 212 5.22 -7.34 -26.76
C LYS A 212 6.58 -6.64 -26.57
N TYR A 213 6.92 -6.33 -25.32
CA TYR A 213 8.19 -5.74 -24.92
C TYR A 213 9.21 -6.77 -24.41
N GLY A 214 8.88 -8.07 -24.51
CA GLY A 214 9.76 -9.17 -24.09
C GLY A 214 9.81 -9.39 -22.58
N TRP A 215 8.82 -8.91 -21.83
CA TRP A 215 8.71 -9.18 -20.39
C TRP A 215 7.25 -9.33 -19.94
N THR A 216 7.03 -10.06 -18.84
CA THR A 216 5.69 -10.20 -18.25
C THR A 216 5.74 -10.64 -16.79
N LEU A 217 4.68 -10.34 -16.04
CA LEU A 217 4.43 -10.89 -14.71
C LEU A 217 3.81 -12.29 -14.84
N TYR A 218 4.62 -13.33 -14.71
CA TYR A 218 4.22 -14.71 -14.94
C TYR A 218 3.80 -15.42 -13.64
N THR A 219 2.73 -16.24 -13.71
CA THR A 219 2.31 -17.12 -12.61
C THR A 219 2.91 -18.50 -12.77
N VAL A 220 3.69 -18.93 -11.81
CA VAL A 220 4.14 -20.31 -11.69
C VAL A 220 3.09 -21.05 -10.84
N ARG A 221 2.24 -21.85 -11.53
CA ARG A 221 1.10 -22.51 -10.88
C ARG A 221 1.54 -23.35 -9.68
N GLY A 222 0.85 -23.21 -8.56
CA GLY A 222 1.15 -23.92 -7.31
C GLY A 222 2.39 -23.42 -6.56
N VAL A 223 3.15 -22.44 -7.09
CA VAL A 223 4.36 -21.91 -6.48
C VAL A 223 4.23 -20.42 -6.15
N GLY A 224 4.08 -19.56 -7.16
CA GLY A 224 4.06 -18.12 -6.94
C GLY A 224 4.20 -17.31 -8.23
N TYR A 225 5.03 -16.27 -8.21
CA TYR A 225 5.14 -15.29 -9.27
C TYR A 225 6.59 -15.00 -9.65
N LYS A 226 6.79 -14.53 -10.86
CA LYS A 226 8.08 -14.03 -11.35
C LYS A 226 7.87 -12.93 -12.40
N PHE A 227 8.84 -12.06 -12.53
CA PHE A 227 8.98 -11.15 -13.67
C PHE A 227 9.86 -11.88 -14.71
N THR A 228 9.31 -12.18 -15.87
CA THR A 228 10.06 -12.81 -16.96
C THR A 228 10.60 -11.77 -17.92
N THR A 229 11.83 -11.95 -18.39
CA THR A 229 12.38 -11.22 -19.53
C THR A 229 12.87 -12.21 -20.55
N ASP A 230 12.61 -11.94 -21.83
CA ASP A 230 13.33 -12.59 -22.93
C ASP A 230 14.78 -12.11 -22.85
N LYS A 231 15.72 -13.06 -22.96
CA LYS A 231 17.16 -12.76 -22.95
C LYS A 231 17.58 -12.12 -24.26
#